data_e1818803bb31a60f6b95ce695e58093b
#
_entry.id   e1818803bb31a60f6b95ce695e58093b
#
_cell.length_a   1.000
_cell.length_b   1.000
_cell.length_c   1.000
_cell.angle_alpha   90.00
_cell.angle_beta   90.00
_cell.angle_gamma   90.00
#
_symmetry.space_group_name_H-M   'P 1'
#
loop_
_entity.id
_entity.type
_entity.pdbx_description
1 polymer ?
#
loop_
_entity_poly.entity_id
_entity_poly.type
_entity_poly.pdbx_seq_one_letter_code
_entity_poly.pdbx_strand_id
1 'polypeptide(L)'
;MRMRRGKPHPQSGVTYIGVLVLVALMGITAAVAADVWHTGQRRENERQLLFIGNQFRQAIGHYYEQSPGPAKTFPRNLADLLRDPRTPGVARHLRRIYPDPITGSEEWGLVRGPAGEILGVFSRSEAVPLKKANFRKVDASFENKERYSEWTFVYTPTRSSTSAPGQRTGRAPPQAAGPGSTRTSGTWERTW
;
A
#
# COMPACT_ATOMS: atom_id res chain seq x y z
N MET A 1 -45.86 -14.99 -81.55
CA MET A 1 -45.40 -15.33 -80.21
C MET A 1 -44.12 -14.59 -79.95
N ARG A 2 -44.12 -13.50 -79.19
CA ARG A 2 -42.97 -12.57 -78.96
C ARG A 2 -42.42 -12.85 -77.60
N MET A 3 -41.28 -13.49 -77.47
CA MET A 3 -40.56 -13.72 -76.18
C MET A 3 -40.01 -12.38 -75.66
N ARG A 4 -40.48 -11.92 -74.45
CA ARG A 4 -39.89 -10.87 -73.73
C ARG A 4 -38.61 -11.33 -73.04
N ARG A 5 -37.46 -10.86 -73.50
CA ARG A 5 -36.18 -11.02 -72.80
C ARG A 5 -36.22 -10.13 -71.55
N GLY A 6 -36.24 -10.74 -70.36
CA GLY A 6 -36.05 -10.05 -69.09
C GLY A 6 -34.63 -9.46 -69.01
N LYS A 7 -34.53 -8.15 -68.68
CA LYS A 7 -33.23 -7.50 -68.43
C LYS A 7 -32.62 -8.06 -67.15
N PRO A 8 -31.36 -8.41 -67.14
CA PRO A 8 -30.68 -8.79 -65.90
C PRO A 8 -30.52 -7.54 -65.01
N HIS A 9 -30.97 -7.62 -63.76
CA HIS A 9 -30.77 -6.57 -62.76
C HIS A 9 -29.32 -6.63 -62.23
N PRO A 10 -28.51 -5.57 -62.39
CA PRO A 10 -27.15 -5.51 -61.83
C PRO A 10 -27.20 -5.07 -60.36
N GLN A 11 -27.65 -5.91 -59.45
CA GLN A 11 -27.76 -5.57 -58.04
C GLN A 11 -26.85 -6.37 -57.08
N SER A 12 -26.06 -7.34 -57.57
CA SER A 12 -25.24 -8.23 -56.73
C SER A 12 -23.93 -7.57 -56.22
N GLY A 13 -23.45 -6.47 -56.81
CA GLY A 13 -22.21 -5.83 -56.39
C GLY A 13 -22.33 -4.88 -55.17
N VAL A 14 -23.48 -4.20 -55.06
CA VAL A 14 -23.70 -3.22 -54.00
C VAL A 14 -23.85 -3.88 -52.62
N THR A 15 -24.50 -5.04 -52.57
CA THR A 15 -24.67 -5.83 -51.32
C THR A 15 -23.33 -6.37 -50.83
N TYR A 16 -22.43 -6.79 -51.68
CA TYR A 16 -21.10 -7.30 -51.33
C TYR A 16 -20.23 -6.16 -50.73
N ILE A 17 -20.20 -5.01 -51.37
CA ILE A 17 -19.48 -3.83 -50.85
C ILE A 17 -20.08 -3.39 -49.49
N GLY A 18 -21.41 -3.39 -49.36
CA GLY A 18 -22.09 -3.09 -48.11
C GLY A 18 -21.69 -4.03 -46.96
N VAL A 19 -21.58 -5.33 -47.23
CA VAL A 19 -21.12 -6.33 -46.26
C VAL A 19 -19.64 -6.11 -45.89
N LEU A 20 -18.77 -5.84 -46.88
CA LEU A 20 -17.35 -5.55 -46.60
C LEU A 20 -17.18 -4.31 -45.71
N VAL A 21 -17.93 -3.24 -45.99
CA VAL A 21 -17.91 -2.02 -45.16
C VAL A 21 -18.41 -2.34 -43.76
N LEU A 22 -19.48 -3.10 -43.60
CA LEU A 22 -20.02 -3.50 -42.32
C LEU A 22 -18.99 -4.29 -41.49
N VAL A 23 -18.35 -5.29 -42.11
CA VAL A 23 -17.30 -6.10 -41.46
C VAL A 23 -16.09 -5.23 -41.06
N ALA A 24 -15.68 -4.32 -41.93
CA ALA A 24 -14.59 -3.39 -41.62
C ALA A 24 -14.94 -2.47 -40.43
N LEU A 25 -16.14 -1.94 -40.36
CA LEU A 25 -16.60 -1.12 -39.24
C LEU A 25 -16.68 -1.95 -37.95
N MET A 26 -17.16 -3.20 -37.99
CA MET A 26 -17.15 -4.10 -36.83
C MET A 26 -15.73 -4.40 -36.37
N GLY A 27 -14.76 -4.58 -37.26
CA GLY A 27 -13.36 -4.81 -36.94
C GLY A 27 -12.73 -3.60 -36.21
N ILE A 28 -13.00 -2.39 -36.68
CA ILE A 28 -12.49 -1.16 -36.06
C ILE A 28 -13.08 -0.97 -34.66
N THR A 29 -14.39 -1.15 -34.48
CA THR A 29 -15.05 -1.03 -33.18
C THR A 29 -14.56 -2.06 -32.18
N ALA A 30 -14.32 -3.30 -32.61
CA ALA A 30 -13.76 -4.37 -31.77
C ALA A 30 -12.34 -4.04 -31.30
N ALA A 31 -11.50 -3.47 -32.18
CA ALA A 31 -10.12 -3.08 -31.81
C ALA A 31 -10.10 -2.00 -30.72
N VAL A 32 -10.92 -0.94 -30.85
CA VAL A 32 -11.04 0.12 -29.83
C VAL A 32 -11.56 -0.43 -28.51
N ALA A 33 -12.53 -1.35 -28.53
CA ALA A 33 -13.05 -1.95 -27.32
C ALA A 33 -11.99 -2.78 -26.58
N ALA A 34 -11.09 -3.47 -27.29
CA ALA A 34 -10.01 -4.24 -26.71
C ALA A 34 -9.02 -3.35 -25.93
N ASP A 35 -8.63 -2.20 -26.47
CA ASP A 35 -7.69 -1.28 -25.81
C ASP A 35 -8.25 -0.71 -24.49
N VAL A 36 -9.54 -0.35 -24.47
CA VAL A 36 -10.23 0.12 -23.25
C VAL A 36 -10.25 -0.97 -22.19
N TRP A 37 -10.53 -2.21 -22.59
CA TRP A 37 -10.56 -3.37 -21.70
C TRP A 37 -9.18 -3.63 -21.08
N HIS A 38 -8.11 -3.64 -21.88
CA HIS A 38 -6.75 -3.83 -21.40
C HIS A 38 -6.31 -2.77 -20.36
N THR A 39 -6.64 -1.51 -20.63
CA THR A 39 -6.31 -0.44 -19.69
C THR A 39 -7.10 -0.56 -18.39
N GLY A 40 -8.36 -0.94 -18.46
CA GLY A 40 -9.20 -1.20 -17.30
C GLY A 40 -8.64 -2.34 -16.42
N GLN A 41 -8.26 -3.45 -17.04
CA GLN A 41 -7.68 -4.61 -16.37
C GLN A 41 -6.36 -4.25 -15.67
N ARG A 42 -5.48 -3.49 -16.32
CA ARG A 42 -4.21 -3.05 -15.72
C ARG A 42 -4.44 -2.18 -14.48
N ARG A 43 -5.40 -1.26 -14.51
CA ARG A 43 -5.77 -0.43 -13.34
C ARG A 43 -6.30 -1.26 -12.19
N GLU A 44 -7.08 -2.30 -12.49
CA GLU A 44 -7.59 -3.20 -11.47
C GLU A 44 -6.48 -4.04 -10.84
N ASN A 45 -5.56 -4.56 -11.65
CA ASN A 45 -4.39 -5.29 -11.16
C ASN A 45 -3.51 -4.41 -10.24
N GLU A 46 -3.33 -3.11 -10.56
CA GLU A 46 -2.63 -2.17 -9.68
C GLU A 46 -3.33 -1.98 -8.32
N ARG A 47 -4.66 -1.84 -8.33
CA ARG A 47 -5.43 -1.74 -7.09
C ARG A 47 -5.28 -2.99 -6.24
N GLN A 48 -5.34 -4.15 -6.87
CA GLN A 48 -5.13 -5.43 -6.21
C GLN A 48 -3.71 -5.57 -5.68
N LEU A 49 -2.68 -5.12 -6.43
CA LEU A 49 -1.29 -5.10 -5.96
C LEU A 49 -1.13 -4.26 -4.71
N LEU A 50 -1.69 -3.05 -4.69
CA LEU A 50 -1.65 -2.17 -3.51
C LEU A 50 -2.39 -2.78 -2.32
N PHE A 51 -3.51 -3.46 -2.56
CA PHE A 51 -4.27 -4.14 -1.52
C PHE A 51 -3.49 -5.33 -0.94
N ILE A 52 -3.01 -6.24 -1.80
CA ILE A 52 -2.28 -7.45 -1.41
C ILE A 52 -0.95 -7.09 -0.74
N GLY A 53 -0.19 -6.15 -1.32
CA GLY A 53 1.07 -5.68 -0.74
C GLY A 53 0.86 -5.10 0.67
N ASN A 54 -0.24 -4.37 0.87
CA ASN A 54 -0.58 -3.88 2.21
C ASN A 54 -0.99 -5.01 3.17
N GLN A 55 -1.62 -6.09 2.70
CA GLN A 55 -1.89 -7.28 3.53
C GLN A 55 -0.59 -7.92 4.01
N PHE A 56 0.41 -8.06 3.15
CA PHE A 56 1.74 -8.55 3.54
C PHE A 56 2.41 -7.62 4.55
N ARG A 57 2.39 -6.30 4.30
CA ARG A 57 2.93 -5.30 5.24
C ARG A 57 2.30 -5.41 6.62
N GLN A 58 0.97 -5.53 6.69
CA GLN A 58 0.25 -5.69 7.95
C GLN A 58 0.57 -7.02 8.63
N ALA A 59 0.63 -8.12 7.87
CA ALA A 59 0.96 -9.44 8.40
C ALA A 59 2.37 -9.46 9.00
N ILE A 60 3.35 -8.86 8.32
CA ILE A 60 4.72 -8.71 8.83
C ILE A 60 4.73 -7.84 10.10
N GLY A 61 3.94 -6.76 10.12
CA GLY A 61 3.78 -5.91 11.29
C GLY A 61 3.19 -6.68 12.48
N HIS A 62 2.10 -7.41 12.28
CA HIS A 62 1.49 -8.22 13.33
C HIS A 62 2.45 -9.30 13.85
N TYR A 63 3.18 -9.97 12.94
CA TYR A 63 4.20 -10.95 13.33
C TYR A 63 5.27 -10.31 14.22
N TYR A 64 5.74 -9.12 13.87
CA TYR A 64 6.72 -8.37 14.65
C TYR A 64 6.16 -7.93 16.00
N GLU A 65 4.98 -7.30 16.04
CA GLU A 65 4.37 -6.79 17.26
C GLU A 65 3.98 -7.90 18.25
N GLN A 66 3.52 -9.04 17.75
CA GLN A 66 3.12 -10.19 18.56
C GLN A 66 4.29 -11.13 18.90
N SER A 67 5.55 -10.73 18.66
CA SER A 67 6.71 -11.52 19.05
C SER A 67 6.70 -11.80 20.54
N PRO A 68 6.84 -13.07 20.98
CA PRO A 68 6.93 -13.41 22.40
C PRO A 68 8.22 -12.86 23.00
N GLY A 69 8.11 -12.29 24.21
CA GLY A 69 9.24 -11.74 24.95
C GLY A 69 9.65 -10.31 24.56
N PRO A 70 10.74 -9.79 25.14
CA PRO A 70 11.15 -8.39 24.98
C PRO A 70 11.79 -8.10 23.62
N ALA A 71 12.37 -9.10 22.96
CA ALA A 71 13.02 -8.96 21.66
C ALA A 71 12.00 -9.18 20.54
N LYS A 72 11.71 -8.13 19.79
CA LYS A 72 10.85 -8.20 18.60
C LYS A 72 11.64 -8.77 17.42
N THR A 73 11.03 -9.69 16.68
CA THR A 73 11.68 -10.37 15.55
C THR A 73 10.78 -10.35 14.31
N PHE A 74 11.40 -10.20 13.15
CA PHE A 74 10.75 -10.31 11.86
C PHE A 74 10.71 -11.78 11.37
N PRO A 75 9.80 -12.14 10.46
CA PRO A 75 9.75 -13.48 9.88
C PRO A 75 10.96 -13.72 8.97
N ARG A 76 11.44 -14.97 8.92
CA ARG A 76 12.53 -15.39 8.02
C ARG A 76 11.99 -15.91 6.69
N ASN A 77 10.78 -16.49 6.72
CA ASN A 77 10.09 -17.03 5.56
C ASN A 77 8.67 -16.50 5.49
N LEU A 78 8.10 -16.38 4.27
CA LEU A 78 6.70 -16.01 4.12
C LEU A 78 5.74 -17.05 4.72
N ALA A 79 6.16 -18.32 4.78
CA ALA A 79 5.40 -19.39 5.42
C ALA A 79 5.17 -19.14 6.93
N ASP A 80 6.08 -18.42 7.60
CA ASP A 80 5.96 -18.07 9.01
C ASP A 80 4.76 -17.16 9.26
N LEU A 81 4.31 -16.41 8.24
CA LEU A 81 3.10 -15.58 8.31
C LEU A 81 1.82 -16.42 8.24
N LEU A 82 1.87 -17.60 7.63
CA LEU A 82 0.73 -18.54 7.56
C LEU A 82 0.57 -19.32 8.86
N ARG A 83 1.69 -19.62 9.50
CA ARG A 83 1.74 -20.35 10.76
C ARG A 83 2.98 -19.89 11.54
N ASP A 84 2.77 -19.16 12.61
CA ASP A 84 3.84 -18.66 13.46
C ASP A 84 4.45 -19.83 14.28
N PRO A 85 5.74 -20.18 14.03
CA PRO A 85 6.38 -21.28 14.73
C PRO A 85 6.71 -20.95 16.19
N ARG A 86 6.61 -19.69 16.61
CA ARG A 86 6.99 -19.21 17.94
C ARG A 86 5.88 -19.37 18.97
N THR A 87 4.65 -19.60 18.52
CA THR A 87 3.48 -19.76 19.40
C THR A 87 3.07 -21.21 19.47
N PRO A 88 2.78 -21.76 20.66
CA PRO A 88 2.35 -23.16 20.81
C PRO A 88 0.97 -23.43 20.20
N GLY A 89 0.18 -22.38 19.93
CA GLY A 89 -1.11 -22.46 19.23
C GLY A 89 -1.00 -22.16 17.73
N VAL A 90 -2.14 -22.18 17.02
CA VAL A 90 -2.19 -21.80 15.60
C VAL A 90 -2.38 -20.28 15.51
N ALA A 91 -1.27 -19.53 15.49
CA ALA A 91 -1.31 -18.11 15.16
C ALA A 91 -1.06 -17.92 13.66
N ARG A 92 -1.97 -17.18 13.01
CA ARG A 92 -1.91 -16.87 11.57
C ARG A 92 -1.97 -15.35 11.40
N HIS A 93 -0.98 -14.80 10.73
CA HIS A 93 -0.90 -13.38 10.40
C HIS A 93 -1.38 -13.10 8.98
N LEU A 94 -1.33 -14.12 8.11
CA LEU A 94 -1.82 -14.08 6.75
C LEU A 94 -2.67 -15.33 6.47
N ARG A 95 -3.74 -15.19 5.69
CA ARG A 95 -4.62 -16.33 5.36
C ARG A 95 -3.98 -17.30 4.36
N ARG A 96 -3.32 -16.74 3.34
CA ARG A 96 -2.61 -17.47 2.29
C ARG A 96 -1.54 -16.57 1.69
N ILE A 97 -0.59 -17.12 0.97
CA ILE A 97 0.26 -16.36 0.07
C ILE A 97 -0.59 -16.03 -1.16
N TYR A 98 -0.78 -14.74 -1.40
CA TYR A 98 -1.54 -14.26 -2.54
C TYR A 98 -0.62 -14.19 -3.75
N PRO A 99 -1.08 -14.58 -4.96
CA PRO A 99 -0.31 -14.34 -6.17
C PRO A 99 -0.20 -12.84 -6.45
N ASP A 100 0.91 -12.45 -7.07
CA ASP A 100 1.13 -11.09 -7.55
C ASP A 100 0.18 -10.81 -8.73
N PRO A 101 -0.72 -9.82 -8.65
CA PRO A 101 -1.69 -9.53 -9.70
C PRO A 101 -1.06 -9.07 -11.02
N ILE A 102 0.18 -8.60 -11.00
CA ILE A 102 0.87 -8.13 -12.21
C ILE A 102 1.55 -9.27 -12.94
N THR A 103 2.22 -10.18 -12.20
CA THR A 103 2.94 -11.31 -12.79
C THR A 103 2.12 -12.60 -12.85
N GLY A 104 1.07 -12.71 -12.01
CA GLY A 104 0.29 -13.94 -11.83
C GLY A 104 1.00 -15.02 -11.01
N SER A 105 2.23 -14.78 -10.55
CA SER A 105 3.05 -15.72 -9.78
C SER A 105 2.90 -15.51 -8.28
N GLU A 106 3.07 -16.57 -7.48
CA GLU A 106 3.19 -16.49 -6.02
C GLU A 106 4.62 -16.10 -5.56
N GLU A 107 5.53 -15.93 -6.51
CA GLU A 107 6.91 -15.55 -6.23
C GLU A 107 7.07 -14.04 -6.04
N TRP A 108 7.03 -13.60 -4.82
CA TRP A 108 7.30 -12.21 -4.45
C TRP A 108 8.81 -11.93 -4.33
N GLY A 109 9.21 -10.70 -4.68
CA GLY A 109 10.49 -10.15 -4.27
C GLY A 109 10.47 -9.87 -2.77
N LEU A 110 11.57 -10.14 -2.07
CA LEU A 110 11.67 -9.99 -0.62
C LEU A 110 12.63 -8.85 -0.28
N VAL A 111 12.15 -7.89 0.49
CA VAL A 111 13.02 -6.89 1.12
C VAL A 111 13.55 -7.50 2.40
N ARG A 112 14.86 -7.80 2.43
CA ARG A 112 15.53 -8.43 3.56
C ARG A 112 16.30 -7.42 4.40
N GLY A 113 16.29 -7.61 5.70
CA GLY A 113 17.13 -6.90 6.64
C GLY A 113 18.53 -7.52 6.76
N PRO A 114 19.39 -6.92 7.61
CA PRO A 114 20.78 -7.32 7.77
C PRO A 114 20.98 -8.76 8.26
N ALA A 115 20.05 -9.30 9.06
CA ALA A 115 20.08 -10.67 9.58
C ALA A 115 19.32 -11.67 8.67
N GLY A 116 18.93 -11.26 7.44
CA GLY A 116 18.23 -12.08 6.47
C GLY A 116 16.73 -12.19 6.69
N GLU A 117 16.20 -11.47 7.69
CA GLU A 117 14.79 -11.37 8.00
C GLU A 117 14.00 -10.61 6.92
N ILE A 118 12.71 -10.89 6.79
CA ILE A 118 11.83 -10.26 5.80
C ILE A 118 11.18 -9.00 6.41
N LEU A 119 11.55 -7.83 5.88
CA LEU A 119 10.98 -6.54 6.27
C LEU A 119 9.77 -6.16 5.42
N GLY A 120 9.67 -6.69 4.21
CA GLY A 120 8.61 -6.38 3.27
C GLY A 120 8.69 -7.23 2.00
N VAL A 121 7.75 -6.98 1.09
CA VAL A 121 7.66 -7.64 -0.21
C VAL A 121 7.53 -6.62 -1.34
N PHE A 122 7.82 -7.03 -2.57
CA PHE A 122 7.61 -6.23 -3.78
C PHE A 122 7.26 -7.14 -4.96
N SER A 123 6.60 -6.58 -5.99
CA SER A 123 6.35 -7.29 -7.25
C SER A 123 7.65 -7.45 -8.03
N ARG A 124 7.86 -8.61 -8.66
CA ARG A 124 9.02 -8.83 -9.55
C ARG A 124 8.81 -8.25 -10.96
N SER A 125 7.70 -7.57 -11.20
CA SER A 125 7.41 -7.02 -12.52
C SER A 125 8.23 -5.76 -12.81
N GLU A 126 8.91 -5.75 -13.93
CA GLU A 126 9.65 -4.60 -14.46
C GLU A 126 8.76 -3.67 -15.31
N ALA A 127 7.45 -3.97 -15.42
CA ALA A 127 6.53 -3.14 -16.18
C ALA A 127 6.34 -1.76 -15.52
N VAL A 128 6.01 -0.77 -16.37
CA VAL A 128 5.78 0.61 -15.93
C VAL A 128 4.40 0.74 -15.30
N PRO A 129 4.30 1.30 -14.07
CA PRO A 129 3.04 1.56 -13.41
C PRO A 129 2.21 2.63 -14.13
N LEU A 130 0.89 2.46 -14.16
CA LEU A 130 -0.04 3.49 -14.65
C LEU A 130 -0.23 4.60 -13.61
N LYS A 131 -0.31 4.23 -12.33
CA LYS A 131 -0.46 5.17 -11.23
C LYS A 131 0.89 5.79 -10.86
N LYS A 132 1.00 7.11 -11.00
CA LYS A 132 2.22 7.88 -10.70
C LYS A 132 2.10 8.78 -9.46
N ALA A 133 0.87 9.10 -9.03
CA ALA A 133 0.60 10.04 -7.94
C ALA A 133 -0.66 9.67 -7.16
N ASN A 134 -0.97 10.45 -6.11
CA ASN A 134 -2.14 10.25 -5.24
C ASN A 134 -2.12 8.91 -4.50
N PHE A 135 -0.97 8.55 -3.96
CA PHE A 135 -0.86 7.40 -3.07
C PHE A 135 -1.29 7.75 -1.65
N ARG A 136 -1.64 6.73 -0.87
CA ARG A 136 -1.85 6.91 0.57
C ARG A 136 -0.53 7.29 1.23
N LYS A 137 -0.57 7.97 2.37
CA LYS A 137 0.64 8.38 3.12
C LYS A 137 1.63 7.22 3.35
N VAL A 138 1.12 6.03 3.61
CA VAL A 138 1.92 4.82 3.82
C VAL A 138 2.61 4.31 2.54
N ASP A 139 2.12 4.71 1.38
CA ASP A 139 2.60 4.32 0.05
C ASP A 139 3.22 5.50 -0.71
N ALA A 140 3.47 6.64 -0.02
CA ALA A 140 4.00 7.86 -0.66
C ALA A 140 5.37 7.64 -1.35
N SER A 141 6.15 6.66 -0.90
CA SER A 141 7.42 6.28 -1.52
C SER A 141 7.28 5.67 -2.92
N PHE A 142 6.05 5.35 -3.36
CA PHE A 142 5.77 4.78 -4.69
C PHE A 142 5.59 5.86 -5.76
N GLU A 143 5.49 7.13 -5.36
CA GLU A 143 5.35 8.23 -6.31
C GLU A 143 6.56 8.32 -7.25
N ASN A 144 6.26 8.55 -8.52
CA ASN A 144 7.25 8.69 -9.60
C ASN A 144 8.16 7.46 -9.83
N LYS A 145 7.80 6.29 -9.29
CA LYS A 145 8.53 5.05 -9.58
C LYS A 145 8.27 4.60 -11.02
N GLU A 146 9.30 4.07 -11.64
CA GLU A 146 9.24 3.64 -13.05
C GLU A 146 8.83 2.20 -13.23
N ARG A 147 8.96 1.37 -12.16
CA ARG A 147 8.70 -0.08 -12.21
C ARG A 147 7.92 -0.54 -11.00
N TYR A 148 7.10 -1.59 -11.16
CA TYR A 148 6.42 -2.20 -10.03
C TYR A 148 7.38 -2.85 -9.04
N SER A 149 8.57 -3.30 -9.48
CA SER A 149 9.63 -3.83 -8.62
C SER A 149 10.16 -2.82 -7.60
N GLU A 150 9.93 -1.53 -7.83
CA GLU A 150 10.30 -0.47 -6.90
C GLU A 150 9.21 -0.15 -5.86
N TRP A 151 8.02 -0.74 -5.98
CA TRP A 151 6.93 -0.60 -5.00
C TRP A 151 7.14 -1.58 -3.85
N THR A 152 7.94 -1.16 -2.87
CA THR A 152 8.32 -1.99 -1.73
C THR A 152 7.33 -1.82 -0.57
N PHE A 153 6.60 -2.88 -0.23
CA PHE A 153 5.64 -2.91 0.88
C PHE A 153 6.34 -3.29 2.17
N VAL A 154 7.09 -2.36 2.75
CA VAL A 154 7.90 -2.56 3.97
C VAL A 154 7.11 -2.15 5.20
N TYR A 155 7.21 -2.97 6.25
CA TYR A 155 6.77 -2.59 7.59
C TYR A 155 7.92 -1.91 8.32
N THR A 156 7.67 -0.69 8.81
CA THR A 156 8.61 0.05 9.65
C THR A 156 7.99 0.19 11.04
N PRO A 157 8.61 -0.40 12.08
CA PRO A 157 8.13 -0.24 13.44
C PRO A 157 8.15 1.23 13.82
N THR A 158 7.01 1.75 14.27
CA THR A 158 6.99 3.05 14.93
C THR A 158 7.67 2.85 16.27
N ARG A 159 8.88 3.40 16.45
CA ARG A 159 9.44 3.54 17.79
C ARG A 159 8.47 4.43 18.55
N SER A 160 7.66 3.85 19.45
CA SER A 160 7.08 4.61 20.52
C SER A 160 8.27 5.25 21.21
N SER A 161 8.40 6.56 21.08
CA SER A 161 9.28 7.33 21.94
C SER A 161 8.81 7.02 23.35
N THR A 162 9.44 6.06 24.00
CA THR A 162 9.39 5.94 25.44
C THR A 162 9.91 7.27 25.92
N SER A 163 8.99 8.12 26.33
CA SER A 163 9.29 9.35 27.04
C SER A 163 10.31 8.97 28.09
N ALA A 164 11.52 9.49 27.96
CA ALA A 164 12.52 9.37 29.00
C ALA A 164 11.83 9.70 30.31
N PRO A 165 11.99 8.88 31.38
CA PRO A 165 11.42 9.20 32.68
C PRO A 165 11.91 10.61 33.04
N GLY A 166 10.95 11.51 33.22
CA GLY A 166 11.19 12.92 33.41
C GLY A 166 12.41 13.19 34.28
N GLN A 167 13.31 14.00 33.76
CA GLN A 167 14.18 14.78 34.60
C GLN A 167 13.29 15.49 35.63
N ARG A 168 13.23 14.90 36.81
CA ARG A 168 12.81 15.65 37.98
C ARG A 168 13.80 16.80 38.11
N THR A 169 13.42 17.94 37.60
CA THR A 169 14.05 19.21 38.01
C THR A 169 13.99 19.24 39.52
N GLY A 170 15.15 19.03 40.12
CA GLY A 170 15.32 19.11 41.55
C GLY A 170 14.83 20.47 42.03
N ARG A 171 13.65 20.47 42.62
CA ARG A 171 13.17 21.59 43.41
C ARG A 171 14.10 21.66 44.61
N ALA A 172 15.00 22.63 44.60
CA ALA A 172 15.82 22.96 45.76
C ALA A 172 14.92 23.13 47.02
N PRO A 173 15.32 22.59 48.18
CA PRO A 173 14.56 22.79 49.40
C PRO A 173 14.59 24.28 49.78
N PRO A 174 13.49 24.83 50.34
CA PRO A 174 13.47 26.20 50.78
C PRO A 174 14.47 26.36 51.95
N GLN A 175 15.43 27.27 51.81
CA GLN A 175 16.32 27.66 52.87
C GLN A 175 15.49 28.24 54.03
N ALA A 176 15.68 27.68 55.21
CA ALA A 176 15.16 28.19 56.47
C ALA A 176 15.75 29.57 56.70
N ALA A 177 14.91 30.60 56.76
CA ALA A 177 15.27 31.92 57.26
C ALA A 177 15.45 31.82 58.74
N GLY A 178 16.64 32.18 59.22
CA GLY A 178 16.96 32.34 60.63
C GLY A 178 16.25 33.53 61.24
N PRO A 179 16.10 33.54 62.56
CA PRO A 179 15.39 34.59 63.30
C PRO A 179 16.34 35.77 63.67
N GLY A 180 15.88 36.96 63.44
CA GLY A 180 16.64 38.11 63.98
C GLY A 180 16.14 39.49 63.60
N SER A 181 15.61 40.15 64.58
CA SER A 181 15.65 41.55 64.86
C SER A 181 14.43 42.43 64.57
N THR A 182 13.60 42.57 65.53
CA THR A 182 13.13 43.77 66.32
C THR A 182 12.98 45.14 65.63
N ARG A 183 11.81 45.72 65.95
CA ARG A 183 11.46 47.17 66.04
C ARG A 183 11.26 47.91 64.73
N THR A 184 10.22 48.70 64.53
CA THR A 184 9.59 49.73 65.42
C THR A 184 8.26 50.17 64.76
N SER A 185 7.33 50.45 65.64
CA SER A 185 6.21 51.40 65.58
C SER A 185 6.12 52.41 64.44
N GLY A 186 4.92 52.57 63.96
CA GLY A 186 4.50 53.66 63.06
C GLY A 186 3.00 53.61 62.81
N THR A 187 2.25 54.13 63.72
CA THR A 187 0.87 54.61 63.68
C THR A 187 0.59 55.51 62.50
N TRP A 188 -0.64 55.65 62.19
CA TRP A 188 -1.46 56.70 61.51
C TRP A 188 -2.29 56.18 60.35
N GLU A 189 -3.49 56.13 60.59
CA GLU A 189 -4.67 56.97 60.39
C GLU A 189 -5.26 56.99 58.99
N ARG A 190 -6.51 56.53 59.00
CA ARG A 190 -7.75 57.03 58.35
C ARG A 190 -7.61 57.90 57.10
N THR A 191 -8.35 57.62 56.11
CA THR A 191 -9.60 58.36 55.85
C THR A 191 -10.13 58.05 54.46
N TRP A 192 -11.42 57.83 54.37
CA TRP A 192 -12.48 57.90 53.38
C TRP A 192 -12.67 56.78 52.43
#